data_c1c1ae6cbc509a71e621e71d28a24f43
#
_entry.id   c1c1ae6cbc509a71e621e71d28a24f43
#
_cell.length_a   1.000
_cell.length_b   1.000
_cell.length_c   1.000
_cell.angle_alpha   90.00
_cell.angle_beta   90.00
_cell.angle_gamma   90.00
#
_symmetry.space_group_name_H-M   'P 1'
#
loop_
_entity.id
_entity.type
_entity.pdbx_description
1 polymer ?
#
loop_
_entity_poly.entity_id
_entity_poly.type
_entity_poly.pdbx_seq_one_letter_code
_entity_poly.pdbx_strand_id
1 'polypeptide(L)'
;MRFRRITRYARAMAQSVLVASFVLGQTPPAAAKDGYAVVPMQTIYPGETISVSQVEEVKVTNPNLAGGYASSVDQVVGMVTKRTLLQGRTIPLSGLREAYAIKRGSSVRLTFALGNMLISASGTPLTDAGVGDVIKVRNIDSGAIVSGTVMADGTVQVMAK
;
A
#
# COMPACT_ATOMS: atom_id res chain seq x y z
N MET A 1 -64.24 -75.11 -3.72
CA MET A 1 -63.15 -76.03 -3.40
C MET A 1 -61.82 -75.37 -3.36
N ARG A 2 -61.07 -75.55 -2.31
CA ARG A 2 -59.63 -75.37 -2.09
C ARG A 2 -59.13 -73.91 -1.83
N PHE A 3 -58.88 -73.74 -0.56
CA PHE A 3 -57.90 -73.04 0.22
C PHE A 3 -56.57 -72.76 -0.49
N ARG A 4 -56.00 -71.59 -0.28
CA ARG A 4 -54.55 -71.41 -0.06
C ARG A 4 -54.21 -70.09 0.64
N ARG A 5 -53.95 -70.20 1.78
CA ARG A 5 -52.89 -69.73 2.71
C ARG A 5 -52.21 -68.39 2.37
N ILE A 6 -52.47 -67.49 3.24
CA ILE A 6 -51.82 -66.24 3.53
C ILE A 6 -50.39 -66.51 4.02
N THR A 7 -49.42 -65.84 3.41
CA THR A 7 -48.10 -65.69 3.99
C THR A 7 -47.83 -64.22 4.21
N ARG A 8 -47.77 -63.83 5.47
CA ARG A 8 -47.41 -62.56 5.99
C ARG A 8 -45.88 -62.35 5.87
N TYR A 9 -45.42 -61.41 5.13
CA TYR A 9 -44.05 -60.87 5.23
C TYR A 9 -44.09 -59.57 5.97
N ALA A 10 -43.56 -59.62 7.18
CA ALA A 10 -43.26 -58.46 7.99
C ALA A 10 -42.15 -57.65 7.30
N ARG A 11 -42.48 -56.45 6.91
CA ARG A 11 -41.48 -55.47 6.46
C ARG A 11 -40.95 -54.74 7.69
N ALA A 12 -39.74 -55.10 8.07
CA ALA A 12 -38.95 -54.32 8.98
C ALA A 12 -38.58 -52.98 8.29
N MET A 13 -39.15 -51.90 8.73
CA MET A 13 -38.72 -50.54 8.39
C MET A 13 -37.45 -50.22 9.19
N ALA A 14 -36.31 -50.28 8.52
CA ALA A 14 -35.09 -49.70 9.05
C ALA A 14 -35.17 -48.18 8.89
N GLN A 15 -35.45 -47.47 9.99
CA GLN A 15 -35.33 -46.04 10.07
C GLN A 15 -33.85 -45.67 10.12
N SER A 16 -33.30 -45.21 9.00
CA SER A 16 -31.97 -44.61 8.93
C SER A 16 -32.08 -43.16 9.46
N VAL A 17 -31.68 -42.96 10.70
CA VAL A 17 -31.50 -41.66 11.30
C VAL A 17 -30.26 -41.02 10.70
N LEU A 18 -30.47 -40.11 9.76
CA LEU A 18 -29.41 -39.26 9.18
C LEU A 18 -29.06 -38.18 10.20
N VAL A 19 -28.04 -38.42 11.02
CA VAL A 19 -27.47 -37.39 11.91
C VAL A 19 -26.65 -36.44 11.02
N ALA A 20 -27.28 -35.35 10.60
CA ALA A 20 -26.58 -34.22 9.99
C ALA A 20 -25.75 -33.52 11.07
N SER A 21 -24.47 -33.85 11.16
CA SER A 21 -23.50 -33.16 12.01
C SER A 21 -23.29 -31.74 11.43
N PHE A 22 -24.01 -30.78 12.00
CA PHE A 22 -23.81 -29.37 11.74
C PHE A 22 -22.52 -28.96 12.43
N VAL A 23 -21.41 -29.02 11.70
CA VAL A 23 -20.13 -28.48 12.13
C VAL A 23 -20.28 -26.93 12.08
N LEU A 24 -20.64 -26.35 13.24
CA LEU A 24 -20.46 -24.89 13.42
C LEU A 24 -18.97 -24.60 13.25
N GLY A 25 -18.61 -24.09 12.08
CA GLY A 25 -17.31 -23.49 11.85
C GLY A 25 -17.12 -22.33 12.83
N GLN A 26 -16.45 -22.59 13.93
CA GLN A 26 -15.95 -21.53 14.79
C GLN A 26 -14.89 -20.79 13.99
N THR A 27 -15.28 -19.67 13.35
CA THR A 27 -14.31 -18.68 12.87
C THR A 27 -13.51 -18.26 14.10
N PRO A 28 -12.18 -18.46 14.12
CA PRO A 28 -11.38 -17.96 15.23
C PRO A 28 -11.65 -16.45 15.33
N PRO A 29 -11.81 -15.90 16.54
CA PRO A 29 -11.89 -14.47 16.71
C PRO A 29 -10.66 -13.89 16.03
N ALA A 30 -10.86 -12.96 15.10
CA ALA A 30 -9.77 -12.20 14.54
C ALA A 30 -9.01 -11.62 15.74
N ALA A 31 -7.80 -12.12 15.99
CA ALA A 31 -6.97 -11.63 17.05
C ALA A 31 -6.85 -10.14 16.77
N ALA A 32 -7.43 -9.32 17.65
CA ALA A 32 -7.19 -7.90 17.65
C ALA A 32 -5.66 -7.77 17.72
N LYS A 33 -5.03 -7.36 16.62
CA LYS A 33 -3.60 -7.05 16.63
C LYS A 33 -3.45 -6.04 17.75
N ASP A 34 -2.66 -6.37 18.76
CA ASP A 34 -2.25 -5.40 19.78
C ASP A 34 -1.82 -4.16 18.99
N GLY A 35 -2.64 -3.10 19.05
CA GLY A 35 -2.46 -1.96 18.19
C GLY A 35 -1.19 -1.24 18.59
N TYR A 36 -0.21 -1.20 17.70
CA TYR A 36 0.91 -0.28 17.81
C TYR A 36 0.60 0.96 16.97
N ALA A 37 1.05 2.10 17.42
CA ALA A 37 1.00 3.35 16.68
C ALA A 37 2.37 4.00 16.67
N VAL A 38 2.72 4.62 15.55
CA VAL A 38 3.95 5.40 15.45
C VAL A 38 3.68 6.82 15.92
N VAL A 39 4.53 7.31 16.79
CA VAL A 39 4.48 8.68 17.32
C VAL A 39 5.81 9.39 17.08
N PRO A 40 5.82 10.70 16.80
CA PRO A 40 7.03 11.48 16.74
C PRO A 40 7.61 11.70 18.13
N MET A 41 8.92 11.55 18.27
CA MET A 41 9.69 11.89 19.48
C MET A 41 9.93 13.39 19.60
N GLN A 42 9.76 14.13 18.50
CA GLN A 42 9.88 15.57 18.40
C GLN A 42 8.88 16.14 17.39
N THR A 43 8.64 17.43 17.42
CA THR A 43 7.78 18.06 16.39
C THR A 43 8.47 18.01 15.03
N ILE A 44 7.76 17.51 14.01
CA ILE A 44 8.22 17.43 12.61
C ILE A 44 7.39 18.40 11.77
N TYR A 45 8.07 19.25 10.99
CA TYR A 45 7.43 20.32 10.23
C TYR A 45 7.06 19.88 8.80
N PRO A 46 6.09 20.53 8.15
CA PRO A 46 5.69 20.22 6.78
C PRO A 46 6.86 20.31 5.80
N GLY A 47 6.97 19.32 4.92
CA GLY A 47 8.06 19.22 3.95
C GLY A 47 9.30 18.49 4.45
N GLU A 48 9.36 18.15 5.73
CA GLU A 48 10.46 17.40 6.33
C GLU A 48 10.29 15.90 6.08
N THR A 49 11.42 15.22 5.81
CA THR A 49 11.43 13.76 5.64
C THR A 49 11.59 13.10 7.00
N ILE A 50 10.74 12.12 7.28
CA ILE A 50 10.75 11.39 8.54
C ILE A 50 11.92 10.42 8.56
N SER A 51 12.77 10.50 9.59
CA SER A 51 13.85 9.56 9.86
C SER A 51 13.48 8.60 11.00
N VAL A 52 14.15 7.44 11.02
CA VAL A 52 13.97 6.43 12.09
C VAL A 52 14.18 7.02 13.48
N SER A 53 15.16 7.93 13.63
CA SER A 53 15.49 8.55 14.91
C SER A 53 14.46 9.56 15.43
N GLN A 54 13.50 9.95 14.62
CA GLN A 54 12.48 10.94 14.98
C GLN A 54 11.15 10.31 15.41
N VAL A 55 11.02 9.00 15.30
CA VAL A 55 9.76 8.28 15.54
C VAL A 55 9.98 7.04 16.39
N GLU A 56 8.96 6.64 17.13
CA GLU A 56 8.94 5.42 17.93
C GLU A 56 7.59 4.71 17.81
N GLU A 57 7.59 3.39 18.01
CA GLU A 57 6.36 2.60 18.12
C GLU A 57 5.92 2.54 19.59
N VAL A 58 4.67 2.91 19.83
CA VAL A 58 4.06 2.84 21.15
C VAL A 58 2.82 1.93 21.10
N LYS A 59 2.59 1.19 22.18
CA LYS A 59 1.40 0.36 22.31
C LYS A 59 0.16 1.25 22.48
N VAL A 60 -0.85 1.02 21.64
CA VAL A 60 -2.12 1.73 21.71
C VAL A 60 -2.94 1.17 22.88
N THR A 61 -3.21 1.98 23.87
CA THR A 61 -4.04 1.63 25.03
C THR A 61 -5.50 2.06 24.87
N ASN A 62 -5.81 2.90 23.88
CA ASN A 62 -7.16 3.39 23.62
C ASN A 62 -7.83 2.55 22.51
N PRO A 63 -8.82 1.68 22.83
CA PRO A 63 -9.50 0.87 21.82
C PRO A 63 -10.34 1.67 20.83
N ASN A 64 -10.67 2.93 21.16
CA ASN A 64 -11.46 3.83 20.33
C ASN A 64 -10.63 4.74 19.43
N LEU A 65 -9.34 4.47 19.29
CA LEU A 65 -8.48 5.25 18.38
C LEU A 65 -8.95 5.05 16.95
N ALA A 66 -9.37 6.13 16.29
CA ALA A 66 -9.80 6.08 14.90
C ALA A 66 -8.65 5.56 14.01
N GLY A 67 -8.96 4.62 13.11
CA GLY A 67 -7.98 4.05 12.19
C GLY A 67 -7.37 5.08 11.24
N GLY A 68 -6.39 4.63 10.42
CA GLY A 68 -5.72 5.50 9.43
C GLY A 68 -4.45 6.17 9.95
N TYR A 69 -3.93 5.72 11.08
CA TYR A 69 -2.60 6.07 11.60
C TYR A 69 -1.57 4.98 11.24
N ALA A 70 -0.30 5.35 11.26
CA ALA A 70 0.80 4.43 11.04
C ALA A 70 0.96 3.47 12.23
N SER A 71 1.04 2.18 11.96
CA SER A 71 1.19 1.12 12.96
C SER A 71 2.61 0.57 13.06
N SER A 72 3.47 0.86 12.09
CA SER A 72 4.87 0.45 12.05
C SER A 72 5.75 1.61 11.57
N VAL A 73 6.97 1.68 12.08
CA VAL A 73 7.99 2.68 11.70
C VAL A 73 8.28 2.62 10.20
N ASP A 74 8.30 1.42 9.61
CA ASP A 74 8.56 1.24 8.17
C ASP A 74 7.53 1.95 7.26
N GLN A 75 6.31 2.18 7.76
CA GLN A 75 5.26 2.88 7.01
C GLN A 75 5.49 4.39 6.90
N VAL A 76 6.35 4.96 7.71
CA VAL A 76 6.53 6.42 7.80
C VAL A 76 7.95 6.86 7.47
N VAL A 77 8.94 6.01 7.65
CA VAL A 77 10.34 6.33 7.36
C VAL A 77 10.54 6.60 5.88
N GLY A 78 11.23 7.69 5.56
CA GLY A 78 11.43 8.14 4.18
C GLY A 78 10.25 8.91 3.58
N MET A 79 9.07 8.93 4.25
CA MET A 79 7.95 9.75 3.82
C MET A 79 8.13 11.23 4.24
N VAL A 80 7.48 12.10 3.51
CA VAL A 80 7.49 13.55 3.75
C VAL A 80 6.15 13.97 4.34
N THR A 81 6.20 14.81 5.37
CA THR A 81 5.01 15.32 6.03
C THR A 81 4.35 16.42 5.20
N LYS A 82 3.01 16.38 5.12
CA LYS A 82 2.19 17.46 4.54
C LYS A 82 1.78 18.51 5.56
N ARG A 83 1.83 18.17 6.85
CA ARG A 83 1.40 19.00 7.97
C ARG A 83 2.31 18.79 9.17
N THR A 84 2.28 19.70 10.13
CA THR A 84 3.02 19.55 11.38
C THR A 84 2.56 18.31 12.13
N LEU A 85 3.52 17.47 12.51
CA LEU A 85 3.32 16.32 13.41
C LEU A 85 3.82 16.70 14.78
N LEU A 86 2.94 16.64 15.78
CA LEU A 86 3.28 16.99 17.16
C LEU A 86 3.83 15.79 17.88
N GLN A 87 4.83 16.02 18.73
CA GLN A 87 5.42 15.00 19.61
C GLN A 87 4.34 14.22 20.38
N GLY A 88 4.49 12.89 20.46
CA GLY A 88 3.63 11.99 21.23
C GLY A 88 2.22 11.78 20.64
N ARG A 89 1.91 12.32 19.46
CA ARG A 89 0.64 12.09 18.78
C ARG A 89 0.79 11.08 17.64
N THR A 90 -0.23 10.25 17.43
CA THR A 90 -0.23 9.28 16.32
C THR A 90 -0.08 9.97 14.98
N ILE A 91 0.71 9.37 14.09
CA ILE A 91 0.96 9.88 12.75
C ILE A 91 -0.14 9.38 11.80
N PRO A 92 -1.02 10.24 11.29
CA PRO A 92 -2.02 9.83 10.31
C PRO A 92 -1.37 9.66 8.93
N LEU A 93 -1.62 8.53 8.29
CA LEU A 93 -1.08 8.22 6.96
C LEU A 93 -1.50 9.25 5.90
N SER A 94 -2.71 9.80 6.01
CA SER A 94 -3.20 10.87 5.11
C SER A 94 -2.39 12.17 5.19
N GLY A 95 -1.67 12.38 6.29
CA GLY A 95 -0.77 13.52 6.52
C GLY A 95 0.61 13.35 5.90
N LEU A 96 0.89 12.22 5.26
CA LEU A 96 2.16 11.88 4.64
C LEU A 96 2.05 11.83 3.12
N ARG A 97 3.17 11.91 2.44
CA ARG A 97 3.36 11.63 1.02
C ARG A 97 4.72 11.01 0.79
N GLU A 98 4.88 10.35 -0.28
CA GLU A 98 6.20 9.87 -0.71
C GLU A 98 7.14 11.05 -0.98
N ALA A 99 8.43 10.83 -0.73
CA ALA A 99 9.45 11.79 -1.11
C ALA A 99 9.51 11.91 -2.63
N TYR A 100 9.65 13.13 -3.14
CA TYR A 100 9.87 13.30 -4.57
C TYR A 100 11.23 12.72 -4.97
N ALA A 101 11.23 11.89 -6.00
CA ALA A 101 12.44 11.37 -6.62
C ALA A 101 13.17 12.46 -7.42
N ILE A 102 12.38 13.38 -7.99
CA ILE A 102 12.86 14.49 -8.82
C ILE A 102 12.23 15.78 -8.36
N LYS A 103 13.03 16.83 -8.23
CA LYS A 103 12.58 18.20 -7.90
C LYS A 103 12.56 19.09 -9.13
N ARG A 104 11.57 19.97 -9.20
CA ARG A 104 11.50 21.01 -10.22
C ARG A 104 12.82 21.79 -10.29
N GLY A 105 13.32 22.02 -11.51
CA GLY A 105 14.54 22.80 -11.75
C GLY A 105 15.84 22.05 -11.50
N SER A 106 15.80 20.80 -11.01
CA SER A 106 17.00 19.97 -10.91
C SER A 106 17.52 19.52 -12.29
N SER A 107 18.75 19.02 -12.34
CA SER A 107 19.24 18.40 -13.55
C SER A 107 18.94 16.90 -13.51
N VAL A 108 18.30 16.37 -14.56
CA VAL A 108 17.97 14.95 -14.69
C VAL A 108 18.46 14.41 -16.02
N ARG A 109 18.73 13.13 -16.07
CA ARG A 109 19.04 12.44 -17.33
C ARG A 109 17.75 12.01 -18.00
N LEU A 110 17.55 12.43 -19.23
CA LEU A 110 16.53 11.91 -20.14
C LEU A 110 17.07 10.69 -20.85
N THR A 111 16.29 9.63 -20.93
CA THR A 111 16.62 8.40 -21.68
C THR A 111 15.51 8.12 -22.68
N PHE A 112 15.90 7.80 -23.90
CA PHE A 112 14.98 7.40 -24.95
C PHE A 112 15.49 6.13 -25.59
N ALA A 113 14.71 5.06 -25.56
CA ALA A 113 15.04 3.78 -26.15
C ALA A 113 14.29 3.60 -27.47
N LEU A 114 15.01 3.29 -28.54
CA LEU A 114 14.46 2.97 -29.87
C LEU A 114 15.13 1.70 -30.39
N GLY A 115 14.45 0.57 -30.27
CA GLY A 115 15.05 -0.73 -30.56
C GLY A 115 16.28 -1.00 -29.70
N ASN A 116 17.44 -1.23 -30.34
CA ASN A 116 18.72 -1.45 -29.66
C ASN A 116 19.51 -0.15 -29.37
N MET A 117 18.96 1.00 -29.71
CA MET A 117 19.63 2.29 -29.52
C MET A 117 19.06 2.98 -28.25
N LEU A 118 19.97 3.40 -27.38
CA LEU A 118 19.65 4.22 -26.21
C LEU A 118 20.25 5.63 -26.42
N ILE A 119 19.39 6.62 -26.46
CA ILE A 119 19.77 8.02 -26.52
C ILE A 119 19.62 8.62 -25.13
N SER A 120 20.60 9.39 -24.69
CA SER A 120 20.51 10.13 -23.43
C SER A 120 20.81 11.60 -23.65
N ALA A 121 20.14 12.45 -22.90
CA ALA A 121 20.29 13.90 -22.89
C ALA A 121 20.11 14.45 -21.48
N SER A 122 20.51 15.71 -21.26
CA SER A 122 20.25 16.39 -19.99
C SER A 122 18.94 17.18 -20.07
N GLY A 123 18.17 17.18 -18.98
CA GLY A 123 16.89 17.86 -18.91
C GLY A 123 16.63 18.53 -17.57
N THR A 124 15.70 19.50 -17.58
CA THR A 124 15.22 20.19 -16.38
C THR A 124 13.74 19.91 -16.20
N PRO A 125 13.32 19.23 -15.11
CA PRO A 125 11.92 18.98 -14.79
C PRO A 125 11.16 20.27 -14.53
N LEU A 126 9.91 20.35 -15.02
CA LEU A 126 9.06 21.51 -14.83
C LEU A 126 8.19 21.41 -13.57
N THR A 127 8.14 20.22 -12.95
CA THR A 127 7.38 19.91 -11.71
C THR A 127 8.15 18.94 -10.84
N ASP A 128 7.86 18.93 -9.54
CA ASP A 128 8.29 17.87 -8.63
C ASP A 128 7.56 16.56 -8.98
N ALA A 129 8.21 15.41 -8.79
CA ALA A 129 7.64 14.13 -9.14
C ALA A 129 8.20 12.98 -8.32
N GLY A 130 7.36 11.99 -8.06
CA GLY A 130 7.72 10.68 -7.52
C GLY A 130 8.12 9.69 -8.61
N VAL A 131 8.57 8.51 -8.20
CA VAL A 131 8.83 7.39 -9.12
C VAL A 131 7.52 6.95 -9.77
N GLY A 132 7.53 6.74 -11.08
CA GLY A 132 6.35 6.34 -11.86
C GLY A 132 5.50 7.51 -12.39
N ASP A 133 5.73 8.74 -11.93
CA ASP A 133 4.99 9.89 -12.43
C ASP A 133 5.40 10.25 -13.86
N VAL A 134 4.42 10.69 -14.65
CA VAL A 134 4.66 11.23 -15.98
C VAL A 134 4.77 12.74 -15.91
N ILE A 135 5.94 13.27 -16.25
CA ILE A 135 6.24 14.70 -16.12
C ILE A 135 6.71 15.31 -17.45
N LYS A 136 6.65 16.63 -17.50
CA LYS A 136 7.25 17.41 -18.57
C LYS A 136 8.66 17.85 -18.16
N VAL A 137 9.61 17.61 -19.04
CA VAL A 137 11.02 17.97 -18.84
C VAL A 137 11.49 18.77 -20.04
N ARG A 138 12.18 19.86 -19.79
CA ARG A 138 12.85 20.64 -20.85
C ARG A 138 14.22 20.06 -21.11
N ASN A 139 14.48 19.60 -22.31
CA ASN A 139 15.82 19.22 -22.75
C ASN A 139 16.72 20.47 -22.75
N ILE A 140 17.89 20.40 -22.14
CA ILE A 140 18.78 21.54 -21.97
C ILE A 140 19.45 21.90 -23.31
N ASP A 141 19.77 20.91 -24.13
CA ASP A 141 20.51 21.10 -25.36
C ASP A 141 19.65 21.68 -26.49
N SER A 142 18.42 21.17 -26.63
CA SER A 142 17.51 21.57 -27.72
C SER A 142 16.44 22.58 -27.29
N GLY A 143 16.24 22.78 -25.98
CA GLY A 143 15.14 23.59 -25.44
C GLY A 143 13.76 22.94 -25.55
N ALA A 144 13.64 21.81 -26.21
CA ALA A 144 12.38 21.11 -26.42
C ALA A 144 11.79 20.57 -25.11
N ILE A 145 10.47 20.63 -24.98
CA ILE A 145 9.75 20.06 -23.83
C ILE A 145 9.25 18.69 -24.25
N VAL A 146 9.69 17.65 -23.52
CA VAL A 146 9.30 16.26 -23.71
C VAL A 146 8.56 15.74 -22.49
N SER A 147 7.70 14.74 -22.69
CA SER A 147 7.05 14.01 -21.59
C SER A 147 7.77 12.69 -21.36
N GLY A 148 7.93 12.32 -20.11
CA GLY A 148 8.56 11.05 -19.74
C GLY A 148 8.17 10.59 -18.36
N THR A 149 8.41 9.31 -18.08
CA THR A 149 8.14 8.67 -16.80
C THR A 149 9.39 8.72 -15.93
N VAL A 150 9.20 9.09 -14.67
CA VAL A 150 10.29 9.10 -13.66
C VAL A 150 10.60 7.67 -13.26
N MET A 151 11.86 7.29 -13.38
CA MET A 151 12.36 5.97 -13.01
C MET A 151 12.95 5.99 -11.60
N ALA A 152 13.07 4.80 -10.97
CA ALA A 152 13.59 4.67 -9.60
C ALA A 152 15.07 5.10 -9.47
N ASP A 153 15.83 5.09 -10.56
CA ASP A 153 17.22 5.55 -10.63
C ASP A 153 17.36 7.09 -10.76
N GLY A 154 16.25 7.83 -10.73
CA GLY A 154 16.23 9.28 -10.90
C GLY A 154 16.36 9.74 -12.34
N THR A 155 16.28 8.86 -13.32
CA THR A 155 16.21 9.21 -14.74
C THR A 155 14.76 9.43 -15.19
N VAL A 156 14.57 10.08 -16.33
CA VAL A 156 13.26 10.22 -16.96
C VAL A 156 13.27 9.54 -18.30
N GLN A 157 12.47 8.47 -18.40
CA GLN A 157 12.31 7.73 -19.65
C GLN A 157 11.29 8.45 -20.54
N VAL A 158 11.76 8.98 -21.67
CA VAL A 158 10.92 9.68 -22.65
C VAL A 158 10.11 8.65 -23.44
N MET A 159 8.82 8.90 -23.59
CA MET A 159 7.94 8.09 -24.42
C MET A 159 8.01 8.55 -25.88
N ALA A 160 8.17 7.60 -26.82
CA ALA A 160 7.93 7.85 -28.23
C ALA A 160 6.46 8.20 -28.43
N LYS A 161 6.20 9.22 -29.20
CA LYS A 161 4.84 9.63 -29.60
C LYS A 161 4.39 8.81 -30.80
#